data_0071e7532b679aeaf2497bcd595e199c
#
_entry.id   0071e7532b679aeaf2497bcd595e199c
#
_cell.length_a   1.000
_cell.length_b   1.000
_cell.length_c   1.000
_cell.angle_alpha   90.00
_cell.angle_beta   90.00
_cell.angle_gamma   90.00
#
_symmetry.space_group_name_H-M   'P 1'
#
loop_
_entity.id
_entity.type
_entity.pdbx_description
1 polymer ?
#
loop_
_entity_poly.entity_id
_entity_poly.type
_entity_poly.pdbx_seq_one_letter_code
_entity_poly.pdbx_strand_id
1 'polypeptide(L)'
;IPGLKAGTYNLTVTTNSGTITKENIKVYEYDRSGYAHYDAHKEGVTGIGAYNDDGTLKSNAVVVYVTEENKNTVQLPGYTGSQYPAGIGNILNYKSEDANGVTGGGKIDIVQQLRAEGIPLDVRFVGKIRGGDSNTSNNPPAENIKGLTGYNTTTNGGTKGDNGMMIRVYKSSNVTIEGIGDDATLDGWGIQIISQTGYISQGFEFRNLNFTNTPEDAIGLEGTCAISSSPQTKEWFESNGYAPIKFSWVHNNTFHQGFCKNPAESD
;
A
#
# COMPACT_ATOMS: atom_id res chain seq x y z
N ILE A 1 0.30 -18.34 8.06
CA ILE A 1 0.44 -17.17 8.96
C ILE A 1 1.76 -16.52 8.59
N PRO A 2 1.75 -15.35 7.95
CA PRO A 2 2.97 -14.64 7.59
C PRO A 2 3.77 -14.22 8.85
N GLY A 3 5.09 -14.11 8.68
CA GLY A 3 5.98 -13.60 9.74
C GLY A 3 6.44 -14.60 10.78
N LEU A 4 6.12 -15.88 10.62
CA LEU A 4 6.68 -16.94 11.46
C LEU A 4 8.05 -17.39 10.91
N LYS A 5 8.98 -17.66 11.79
CA LYS A 5 10.24 -18.29 11.43
C LYS A 5 9.99 -19.70 10.87
N ALA A 6 10.85 -20.16 9.95
CA ALA A 6 10.79 -21.55 9.49
C ALA A 6 10.86 -22.54 10.66
N GLY A 7 9.99 -23.54 10.65
CA GLY A 7 9.87 -24.52 11.73
C GLY A 7 8.57 -25.29 11.67
N THR A 8 8.32 -26.08 12.72
CA THR A 8 7.06 -26.81 12.88
C THR A 8 6.30 -26.29 14.09
N TYR A 9 5.03 -25.97 13.88
CA TYR A 9 4.17 -25.32 14.86
C TYR A 9 2.88 -26.06 15.09
N ASN A 10 2.28 -25.84 16.25
CA ASN A 10 0.90 -26.23 16.53
C ASN A 10 0.04 -24.96 16.53
N LEU A 11 -1.06 -24.98 15.78
CA LEU A 11 -2.03 -23.90 15.77
C LEU A 11 -3.22 -24.27 16.65
N THR A 12 -3.46 -23.51 17.68
CA THR A 12 -4.62 -23.68 18.56
C THR A 12 -5.56 -22.49 18.40
N VAL A 13 -6.81 -22.75 18.08
CA VAL A 13 -7.88 -21.77 18.00
C VAL A 13 -8.87 -22.03 19.11
N THR A 14 -9.06 -21.04 19.99
CA THR A 14 -10.03 -21.09 21.08
C THR A 14 -11.17 -20.13 20.80
N THR A 15 -12.38 -20.64 20.86
CA THR A 15 -13.62 -19.89 20.69
C THR A 15 -14.54 -20.14 21.91
N ASN A 16 -15.65 -19.42 21.98
CA ASN A 16 -16.66 -19.65 23.03
C ASN A 16 -17.26 -21.09 22.95
N SER A 17 -17.17 -21.76 21.80
CA SER A 17 -17.68 -23.12 21.58
C SER A 17 -16.64 -24.22 21.81
N GLY A 18 -15.38 -23.87 22.10
CA GLY A 18 -14.33 -24.85 22.37
C GLY A 18 -12.98 -24.49 21.76
N THR A 19 -12.05 -25.41 21.91
CA THR A 19 -10.66 -25.28 21.43
C THR A 19 -10.37 -26.37 20.41
N ILE A 20 -9.78 -25.98 19.29
CA ILE A 20 -9.32 -26.91 18.24
C ILE A 20 -7.82 -26.66 18.04
N THR A 21 -7.04 -27.75 18.03
CA THR A 21 -5.61 -27.70 17.74
C THR A 21 -5.29 -28.47 16.47
N LYS A 22 -4.55 -27.84 15.58
CA LYS A 22 -3.92 -28.49 14.44
C LYS A 22 -2.43 -28.55 14.68
N GLU A 23 -1.90 -29.76 14.76
CA GLU A 23 -0.49 -30.02 15.06
C GLU A 23 0.34 -30.13 13.79
N ASN A 24 1.67 -29.99 13.97
CA ASN A 24 2.67 -30.24 12.92
C ASN A 24 2.52 -29.38 11.66
N ILE A 25 2.10 -28.14 11.82
CA ILE A 25 2.05 -27.19 10.71
C ILE A 25 3.48 -26.78 10.39
N LYS A 26 3.91 -27.13 9.18
CA LYS A 26 5.26 -26.79 8.71
C LYS A 26 5.25 -25.40 8.08
N VAL A 27 6.08 -24.51 8.63
CA VAL A 27 6.44 -23.22 8.03
C VAL A 27 7.76 -23.41 7.33
N TYR A 28 7.77 -23.18 6.04
CA TYR A 28 8.97 -23.30 5.22
C TYR A 28 9.78 -22.01 5.28
N GLU A 29 11.07 -22.14 5.07
CA GLU A 29 11.92 -20.99 4.85
C GLU A 29 11.46 -20.26 3.59
N TYR A 30 11.38 -18.95 3.69
CA TYR A 30 11.01 -18.10 2.57
C TYR A 30 12.28 -17.43 2.04
N ASP A 31 12.64 -17.76 0.82
CA ASP A 31 13.80 -17.15 0.16
C ASP A 31 13.50 -15.67 -0.13
N ARG A 32 14.13 -14.81 0.64
CA ARG A 32 14.06 -13.36 0.49
C ARG A 32 15.30 -12.82 -0.21
N SER A 33 16.13 -13.69 -0.78
CA SER A 33 17.20 -13.28 -1.67
C SER A 33 16.58 -12.76 -2.97
N GLY A 34 16.98 -11.63 -3.40
CA GLY A 34 16.50 -11.09 -4.65
C GLY A 34 17.07 -9.72 -4.91
N TYR A 35 16.74 -9.17 -6.06
CA TYR A 35 17.33 -7.93 -6.53
C TYR A 35 17.14 -6.76 -5.54
N ALA A 36 15.93 -6.62 -4.99
CA ALA A 36 15.62 -5.55 -4.04
C ALA A 36 16.46 -5.67 -2.75
N HIS A 37 16.63 -6.89 -2.25
CA HIS A 37 17.43 -7.15 -1.05
C HIS A 37 18.92 -6.93 -1.29
N TYR A 38 19.41 -7.34 -2.46
CA TYR A 38 20.82 -7.15 -2.82
C TYR A 38 21.23 -5.68 -2.77
N ASP A 39 20.46 -4.79 -3.37
CA ASP A 39 20.75 -3.37 -3.37
C ASP A 39 20.52 -2.72 -1.99
N ALA A 40 19.51 -3.17 -1.25
CA ALA A 40 19.28 -2.74 0.13
C ALA A 40 20.48 -3.07 1.03
N HIS A 41 20.99 -4.29 0.95
CA HIS A 41 22.15 -4.72 1.74
C HIS A 41 23.42 -3.94 1.40
N LYS A 42 23.63 -3.56 0.16
CA LYS A 42 24.75 -2.67 -0.23
C LYS A 42 24.69 -1.31 0.46
N GLU A 43 23.51 -0.81 0.71
CA GLU A 43 23.29 0.45 1.44
C GLU A 43 23.12 0.24 2.96
N GLY A 44 23.36 -0.98 3.48
CA GLY A 44 23.25 -1.31 4.89
C GLY A 44 21.82 -1.46 5.42
N VAL A 45 20.84 -1.58 4.52
CA VAL A 45 19.44 -1.79 4.88
C VAL A 45 19.16 -3.30 4.93
N THR A 46 18.61 -3.78 6.04
CA THR A 46 18.22 -5.18 6.24
C THR A 46 16.71 -5.33 6.31
N GLY A 47 16.20 -6.33 5.61
CA GLY A 47 14.75 -6.55 5.47
C GLY A 47 14.06 -5.49 4.62
N ILE A 48 13.00 -5.87 3.95
CA ILE A 48 12.18 -4.99 3.12
C ILE A 48 10.76 -4.98 3.67
N GLY A 49 10.14 -3.81 3.67
CA GLY A 49 8.81 -3.65 4.26
C GLY A 49 8.80 -3.96 5.76
N ALA A 50 7.81 -4.70 6.18
CA ALA A 50 7.61 -5.09 7.57
C ALA A 50 8.41 -6.34 8.00
N TYR A 51 9.23 -6.93 7.10
CA TYR A 51 9.86 -8.22 7.34
C TYR A 51 11.39 -8.13 7.42
N ASN A 52 11.97 -8.98 8.25
CA ASN A 52 13.39 -9.25 8.32
C ASN A 52 13.83 -10.13 7.14
N ASP A 53 15.15 -10.25 6.92
CA ASP A 53 15.70 -11.08 5.84
C ASP A 53 15.38 -12.57 5.99
N ASP A 54 15.15 -13.06 7.21
CA ASP A 54 14.74 -14.43 7.49
C ASP A 54 13.21 -14.67 7.33
N GLY A 55 12.46 -13.68 6.86
CA GLY A 55 11.02 -13.74 6.67
C GLY A 55 10.20 -13.56 7.94
N THR A 56 10.83 -13.33 9.09
CA THR A 56 10.08 -13.00 10.31
C THR A 56 9.58 -11.56 10.28
N LEU A 57 8.43 -11.32 10.90
CA LEU A 57 7.91 -9.96 11.08
C LEU A 57 8.86 -9.16 11.99
N LYS A 58 9.15 -7.92 11.62
CA LYS A 58 9.91 -7.00 12.49
C LYS A 58 9.15 -6.77 13.79
N SER A 59 9.85 -6.83 14.91
CA SER A 59 9.22 -6.84 16.24
C SER A 59 8.41 -5.60 16.59
N ASN A 60 8.70 -4.47 15.94
CA ASN A 60 7.99 -3.21 16.10
C ASN A 60 6.99 -2.92 14.95
N ALA A 61 6.75 -3.87 14.06
CA ALA A 61 5.83 -3.66 12.96
C ALA A 61 4.38 -3.54 13.44
N VAL A 62 3.68 -2.55 12.91
CA VAL A 62 2.23 -2.42 13.06
C VAL A 62 1.55 -3.24 11.99
N VAL A 63 0.67 -4.15 12.39
CA VAL A 63 -0.08 -5.05 11.49
C VAL A 63 -1.54 -4.68 11.51
N VAL A 64 -2.13 -4.49 10.34
CA VAL A 64 -3.56 -4.22 10.20
C VAL A 64 -4.20 -5.20 9.22
N TYR A 65 -5.35 -5.77 9.62
CA TYR A 65 -6.15 -6.64 8.75
C TYR A 65 -7.31 -5.86 8.15
N VAL A 66 -7.43 -5.95 6.84
CA VAL A 66 -8.46 -5.25 6.06
C VAL A 66 -9.35 -6.27 5.37
N THR A 67 -10.64 -6.18 5.64
CA THR A 67 -11.68 -6.97 5.00
C THR A 67 -12.67 -6.05 4.28
N GLU A 68 -13.56 -6.62 3.47
CA GLU A 68 -14.61 -5.84 2.82
C GLU A 68 -15.47 -5.06 3.84
N GLU A 69 -15.74 -5.67 5.01
CA GLU A 69 -16.59 -5.07 6.04
C GLU A 69 -15.92 -3.90 6.77
N ASN A 70 -14.59 -3.97 6.97
CA ASN A 70 -13.90 -2.96 7.76
C ASN A 70 -13.08 -1.95 6.93
N LYS A 71 -13.02 -2.09 5.62
CA LYS A 71 -12.19 -1.26 4.73
C LYS A 71 -12.33 0.24 4.95
N ASN A 72 -13.50 0.70 5.39
CA ASN A 72 -13.82 2.11 5.63
C ASN A 72 -13.77 2.54 7.11
N THR A 73 -13.57 1.59 8.04
CA THR A 73 -13.66 1.85 9.49
C THR A 73 -12.42 1.42 10.26
N VAL A 74 -11.57 0.60 9.66
CA VAL A 74 -10.35 0.12 10.31
C VAL A 74 -9.44 1.28 10.73
N GLN A 75 -8.83 1.15 11.90
CA GLN A 75 -7.74 2.01 12.38
C GLN A 75 -6.51 1.16 12.69
N LEU A 76 -5.32 1.76 12.70
CA LEU A 76 -4.12 1.01 13.00
C LEU A 76 -4.06 0.68 14.51
N PRO A 77 -3.64 -0.54 14.88
CA PRO A 77 -3.42 -0.91 16.27
C PRO A 77 -2.45 0.07 16.96
N GLY A 78 -2.83 0.58 18.11
CA GLY A 78 -2.07 1.61 18.83
C GLY A 78 -2.34 3.05 18.39
N TYR A 79 -3.03 3.25 17.27
CA TYR A 79 -3.33 4.57 16.69
C TYR A 79 -4.83 4.70 16.43
N THR A 80 -5.58 4.77 17.52
CA THR A 80 -7.04 4.81 17.50
C THR A 80 -7.57 6.14 18.07
N GLY A 81 -8.80 6.47 17.73
CA GLY A 81 -9.45 7.70 18.18
C GLY A 81 -9.67 8.71 17.05
N SER A 82 -10.35 9.80 17.37
CA SER A 82 -10.81 10.78 16.38
C SER A 82 -9.68 11.56 15.69
N GLN A 83 -8.50 11.63 16.30
CA GLN A 83 -7.32 12.28 15.74
C GLN A 83 -6.62 11.47 14.65
N TYR A 84 -6.93 10.18 14.54
CA TYR A 84 -6.34 9.30 13.51
C TYR A 84 -7.34 9.00 12.39
N PRO A 85 -6.86 8.76 11.16
CA PRO A 85 -7.73 8.36 10.06
C PRO A 85 -8.38 7.00 10.33
N ALA A 86 -9.56 6.81 9.77
CA ALA A 86 -10.26 5.54 9.72
C ALA A 86 -10.54 5.15 8.26
N GLY A 87 -10.43 3.86 7.98
CA GLY A 87 -10.51 3.29 6.64
C GLY A 87 -9.15 3.25 5.94
N ILE A 88 -8.88 2.14 5.24
CA ILE A 88 -7.56 1.87 4.65
C ILE A 88 -7.14 2.92 3.62
N GLY A 89 -8.07 3.42 2.82
CA GLY A 89 -7.78 4.48 1.86
C GLY A 89 -7.33 5.77 2.55
N ASN A 90 -8.01 6.15 3.62
CA ASN A 90 -7.62 7.33 4.40
C ASN A 90 -6.30 7.12 5.15
N ILE A 91 -6.05 5.91 5.68
CA ILE A 91 -4.80 5.59 6.37
C ILE A 91 -3.62 5.76 5.43
N LEU A 92 -3.68 5.14 4.26
CA LEU A 92 -2.56 5.11 3.32
C LEU A 92 -2.44 6.41 2.50
N ASN A 93 -3.55 7.04 2.13
CA ASN A 93 -3.58 8.22 1.27
C ASN A 93 -3.69 9.54 2.05
N TYR A 94 -3.66 9.48 3.38
CA TYR A 94 -3.86 10.66 4.18
C TYR A 94 -2.70 11.64 4.03
N LYS A 95 -3.03 12.87 3.65
CA LYS A 95 -2.10 14.00 3.63
C LYS A 95 -2.44 14.92 4.78
N SER A 96 -1.46 15.31 5.56
CA SER A 96 -1.63 16.36 6.55
C SER A 96 -2.05 17.69 5.90
N GLU A 97 -1.51 17.95 4.71
CA GLU A 97 -1.88 19.08 3.85
C GLU A 97 -1.68 18.69 2.39
N ASP A 98 -2.62 19.00 1.53
CA ASP A 98 -2.39 18.99 0.09
C ASP A 98 -1.66 20.26 -0.37
N ALA A 99 -1.30 20.33 -1.65
CA ALA A 99 -0.63 21.48 -2.24
C ALA A 99 -1.47 22.79 -2.19
N ASN A 100 -2.76 22.67 -1.84
CA ASN A 100 -3.70 23.78 -1.72
C ASN A 100 -4.02 24.11 -0.25
N GLY A 101 -3.31 23.51 0.71
CA GLY A 101 -3.54 23.71 2.13
C GLY A 101 -4.82 23.03 2.65
N VAL A 102 -5.41 22.12 1.88
CA VAL A 102 -6.54 21.34 2.33
C VAL A 102 -6.01 20.23 3.22
N THR A 103 -6.23 20.39 4.52
CA THR A 103 -5.86 19.38 5.49
C THR A 103 -6.84 18.21 5.42
N GLY A 104 -6.37 17.02 5.66
CA GLY A 104 -7.21 15.83 5.81
C GLY A 104 -8.10 15.89 7.06
N GLY A 105 -8.84 16.98 7.26
CA GLY A 105 -9.74 17.18 8.40
C GLY A 105 -9.03 17.32 9.75
N GLY A 106 -7.78 17.78 9.77
CA GLY A 106 -7.00 17.96 11.00
C GLY A 106 -6.53 16.66 11.66
N LYS A 107 -6.60 15.54 10.95
CA LYS A 107 -6.11 14.26 11.45
C LYS A 107 -4.62 14.10 11.23
N ILE A 108 -4.02 13.20 11.99
CA ILE A 108 -2.60 12.88 11.91
C ILE A 108 -2.34 12.05 10.65
N ASP A 109 -1.33 12.43 9.86
CA ASP A 109 -0.79 11.57 8.81
C ASP A 109 -0.02 10.42 9.44
N ILE A 110 -0.71 9.30 9.62
CA ILE A 110 -0.18 8.18 10.38
C ILE A 110 0.98 7.49 9.64
N VAL A 111 0.97 7.44 8.32
CA VAL A 111 2.05 6.81 7.54
C VAL A 111 3.35 7.61 7.66
N GLN A 112 3.25 8.93 7.64
CA GLN A 112 4.43 9.78 7.90
C GLN A 112 4.92 9.66 9.35
N GLN A 113 4.01 9.56 10.32
CA GLN A 113 4.38 9.36 11.71
C GLN A 113 5.13 8.03 11.89
N LEU A 114 4.60 6.91 11.40
CA LEU A 114 5.25 5.61 11.45
C LEU A 114 6.64 5.65 10.82
N ARG A 115 6.77 6.30 9.66
CA ARG A 115 8.07 6.50 9.01
C ARG A 115 9.05 7.26 9.90
N ALA A 116 8.61 8.37 10.50
CA ALA A 116 9.46 9.19 11.37
C ALA A 116 9.92 8.44 12.62
N GLU A 117 9.09 7.53 13.12
CA GLU A 117 9.37 6.68 14.27
C GLU A 117 10.13 5.39 13.89
N GLY A 118 10.37 5.14 12.60
CA GLY A 118 11.03 3.92 12.12
C GLY A 118 10.19 2.66 12.32
N ILE A 119 8.86 2.80 12.36
CA ILE A 119 7.91 1.71 12.58
C ILE A 119 7.41 1.19 11.24
N PRO A 120 7.66 -0.08 10.89
CA PRO A 120 7.14 -0.69 9.69
C PRO A 120 5.63 -0.91 9.75
N LEU A 121 4.97 -0.83 8.60
CA LEU A 121 3.56 -1.09 8.46
C LEU A 121 3.32 -2.35 7.60
N ASP A 122 2.51 -3.26 8.11
CA ASP A 122 2.06 -4.46 7.40
C ASP A 122 0.54 -4.41 7.21
N VAL A 123 0.11 -4.22 5.97
CA VAL A 123 -1.31 -4.19 5.59
C VAL A 123 -1.70 -5.53 4.99
N ARG A 124 -2.58 -6.24 5.66
CA ARG A 124 -3.04 -7.59 5.30
C ARG A 124 -4.46 -7.58 4.79
N PHE A 125 -4.62 -7.83 3.51
CA PHE A 125 -5.94 -7.94 2.89
C PHE A 125 -6.46 -9.38 2.98
N VAL A 126 -7.72 -9.54 3.39
CA VAL A 126 -8.39 -10.82 3.55
C VAL A 126 -9.66 -10.84 2.69
N GLY A 127 -9.72 -11.79 1.77
CA GLY A 127 -10.81 -11.90 0.81
C GLY A 127 -10.83 -10.78 -0.22
N LYS A 128 -11.97 -10.59 -0.86
CA LYS A 128 -12.13 -9.61 -1.94
C LYS A 128 -12.53 -8.24 -1.41
N ILE A 129 -11.73 -7.23 -1.72
CA ILE A 129 -11.94 -5.84 -1.32
C ILE A 129 -12.28 -5.02 -2.55
N ARG A 130 -13.49 -4.50 -2.63
CA ARG A 130 -13.96 -3.67 -3.74
C ARG A 130 -13.62 -2.21 -3.54
N GLY A 131 -13.05 -1.59 -4.57
CA GLY A 131 -12.77 -0.17 -4.59
C GLY A 131 -14.01 0.67 -4.86
N GLY A 132 -14.89 0.18 -5.71
CA GLY A 132 -16.11 0.85 -6.15
C GLY A 132 -16.23 0.91 -7.67
N ASP A 133 -17.32 1.50 -8.15
CA ASP A 133 -17.56 1.70 -9.57
C ASP A 133 -16.90 2.98 -10.06
N SER A 134 -16.08 2.88 -11.10
CA SER A 134 -15.42 4.01 -11.75
C SER A 134 -16.39 5.02 -12.39
N ASN A 135 -17.66 4.66 -12.55
CA ASN A 135 -18.68 5.47 -13.21
C ASN A 135 -19.61 6.25 -12.27
N THR A 136 -19.39 6.22 -10.98
CA THR A 136 -20.26 6.96 -10.07
C THR A 136 -19.75 8.38 -9.86
N SER A 137 -20.54 9.32 -10.40
CA SER A 137 -20.42 10.76 -10.19
C SER A 137 -20.32 11.13 -8.70
N ASN A 138 -19.57 12.16 -8.38
CA ASN A 138 -19.52 13.03 -7.18
C ASN A 138 -20.03 12.52 -5.81
N ASN A 139 -20.62 11.34 -5.72
CA ASN A 139 -21.10 10.75 -4.46
C ASN A 139 -20.98 9.22 -4.57
N PRO A 140 -19.77 8.67 -4.34
CA PRO A 140 -19.57 7.23 -4.44
C PRO A 140 -20.50 6.49 -3.48
N PRO A 141 -21.05 5.32 -3.88
CA PRO A 141 -21.83 4.48 -2.98
C PRO A 141 -21.12 4.25 -1.65
N ALA A 142 -21.89 4.07 -0.59
CA ALA A 142 -21.34 3.92 0.77
C ALA A 142 -20.41 2.71 0.92
N GLU A 143 -20.57 1.73 0.05
CA GLU A 143 -19.75 0.53 -0.07
C GLU A 143 -18.38 0.74 -0.70
N ASN A 144 -18.14 1.87 -1.36
CA ASN A 144 -16.84 2.15 -1.96
C ASN A 144 -15.78 2.43 -0.88
N ILE A 145 -14.51 2.19 -1.22
CA ILE A 145 -13.41 2.61 -0.35
C ILE A 145 -13.35 4.13 -0.30
N LYS A 146 -13.37 4.67 0.91
CA LYS A 146 -13.16 6.10 1.16
C LYS A 146 -11.67 6.44 1.07
N GLY A 147 -11.37 7.62 0.54
CA GLY A 147 -9.99 8.10 0.44
C GLY A 147 -9.25 7.62 -0.80
N LEU A 148 -9.91 6.92 -1.74
CA LEU A 148 -9.34 6.73 -3.07
C LEU A 148 -9.24 8.09 -3.77
N THR A 149 -8.11 8.32 -4.42
CA THR A 149 -7.92 9.47 -5.31
C THR A 149 -8.00 9.01 -6.75
N GLY A 150 -8.91 9.61 -7.50
CA GLY A 150 -8.94 9.41 -8.94
C GLY A 150 -7.73 10.03 -9.63
N TYR A 151 -7.37 9.49 -10.78
CA TYR A 151 -6.54 10.20 -11.73
C TYR A 151 -7.31 11.44 -12.20
N ASN A 152 -6.74 12.60 -12.02
CA ASN A 152 -7.41 13.85 -12.36
C ASN A 152 -7.32 14.09 -13.87
N THR A 153 -8.32 13.65 -14.61
CA THR A 153 -8.45 13.94 -16.04
C THR A 153 -9.09 15.32 -16.32
N THR A 154 -8.85 16.31 -15.49
CA THR A 154 -9.17 17.68 -15.85
C THR A 154 -8.07 18.31 -16.68
N THR A 155 -7.90 17.84 -17.88
CA THR A 155 -7.34 18.65 -18.94
C THR A 155 -8.48 19.13 -19.82
N ASN A 156 -8.59 20.45 -19.95
CA ASN A 156 -9.48 21.12 -20.92
C ASN A 156 -10.98 21.11 -20.65
N GLY A 157 -11.41 21.51 -19.44
CA GLY A 157 -12.81 21.91 -19.21
C GLY A 157 -13.82 20.76 -19.06
N GLY A 158 -13.34 19.53 -18.88
CA GLY A 158 -14.18 18.39 -18.55
C GLY A 158 -14.51 18.38 -17.05
N THR A 159 -15.70 17.96 -16.71
CA THR A 159 -16.10 17.69 -15.35
C THR A 159 -15.16 16.63 -14.75
N LYS A 160 -14.61 16.93 -13.57
CA LYS A 160 -13.82 15.98 -12.77
C LYS A 160 -14.56 14.66 -12.65
N GLY A 161 -14.10 13.64 -13.31
CA GLY A 161 -14.37 12.28 -12.92
C GLY A 161 -13.34 11.88 -11.87
N ASP A 162 -13.58 12.19 -10.61
CA ASP A 162 -12.82 11.59 -9.50
C ASP A 162 -13.26 10.13 -9.38
N ASN A 163 -12.75 9.33 -10.24
CA ASN A 163 -13.10 7.91 -10.30
C ASN A 163 -12.26 7.10 -9.32
N GLY A 164 -12.06 7.61 -8.13
CA GLY A 164 -11.54 6.92 -6.96
C GLY A 164 -10.84 5.58 -7.14
N MET A 165 -9.77 5.56 -7.95
CA MET A 165 -9.24 4.31 -8.48
C MET A 165 -7.95 3.84 -7.81
N MET A 166 -7.27 4.72 -7.08
CA MET A 166 -6.00 4.41 -6.45
C MET A 166 -5.89 4.96 -5.04
N ILE A 167 -5.20 4.21 -4.20
CA ILE A 167 -4.64 4.75 -2.97
C ILE A 167 -3.24 5.26 -3.30
N ARG A 168 -2.97 6.52 -3.01
CA ARG A 168 -1.66 7.15 -3.20
C ARG A 168 -0.94 7.29 -1.87
N VAL A 169 0.12 6.53 -1.71
CA VAL A 169 0.93 6.51 -0.50
C VAL A 169 2.10 7.46 -0.66
N TYR A 170 2.09 8.55 0.10
CA TYR A 170 3.13 9.59 0.04
C TYR A 170 4.11 9.49 1.19
N LYS A 171 5.37 9.85 0.96
CA LYS A 171 6.39 10.07 2.00
C LYS A 171 6.50 8.91 3.00
N SER A 172 6.36 7.69 2.52
CA SER A 172 6.34 6.49 3.36
C SER A 172 7.61 5.65 3.19
N SER A 173 7.85 4.74 4.11
CA SER A 173 8.91 3.74 4.02
C SER A 173 8.56 2.52 4.86
N ASN A 174 9.13 1.37 4.50
CA ASN A 174 8.96 0.11 5.22
C ASN A 174 7.49 -0.33 5.32
N VAL A 175 6.82 -0.39 4.17
CA VAL A 175 5.42 -0.83 4.06
C VAL A 175 5.36 -2.16 3.30
N THR A 176 4.74 -3.15 3.91
CA THR A 176 4.32 -4.38 3.23
C THR A 176 2.81 -4.34 3.00
N ILE A 177 2.40 -4.71 1.80
CA ILE A 177 1.02 -4.85 1.39
C ILE A 177 0.84 -6.26 0.88
N GLU A 178 0.09 -7.07 1.61
CA GLU A 178 0.00 -8.49 1.33
C GLU A 178 -1.41 -9.06 1.40
N GLY A 179 -1.63 -10.11 0.63
CA GLY A 179 -2.83 -10.91 0.69
C GLY A 179 -2.69 -12.09 1.65
N ILE A 180 -3.75 -12.36 2.40
CA ILE A 180 -3.87 -13.52 3.29
C ILE A 180 -4.86 -14.51 2.69
N GLY A 181 -4.40 -15.69 2.39
CA GLY A 181 -5.16 -16.70 1.65
C GLY A 181 -5.00 -16.54 0.14
N ASP A 182 -5.68 -17.39 -0.62
CA ASP A 182 -5.57 -17.44 -2.08
C ASP A 182 -6.59 -16.51 -2.76
N ASP A 183 -7.53 -15.97 -1.99
CA ASP A 183 -8.65 -15.16 -2.44
C ASP A 183 -8.47 -13.64 -2.20
N ALA A 184 -7.37 -13.24 -1.61
CA ALA A 184 -7.09 -11.83 -1.34
C ALA A 184 -7.03 -11.05 -2.66
N THR A 185 -8.08 -10.27 -2.91
CA THR A 185 -8.29 -9.59 -4.19
C THR A 185 -8.58 -8.11 -4.00
N LEU A 186 -7.87 -7.27 -4.71
CA LEU A 186 -8.16 -5.85 -4.86
C LEU A 186 -8.92 -5.65 -6.18
N ASP A 187 -10.21 -5.36 -6.09
CA ASP A 187 -11.11 -5.34 -7.24
C ASP A 187 -11.54 -3.90 -7.57
N GLY A 188 -11.13 -3.41 -8.73
CA GLY A 188 -11.46 -2.10 -9.22
C GLY A 188 -10.63 -0.95 -8.66
N TRP A 189 -9.44 -1.23 -8.09
CA TRP A 189 -8.54 -0.20 -7.56
C TRP A 189 -7.10 -0.70 -7.45
N GLY A 190 -6.18 0.24 -7.31
CA GLY A 190 -4.76 -0.02 -7.20
C GLY A 190 -4.09 0.80 -6.10
N ILE A 191 -2.78 0.63 -5.98
CA ILE A 191 -1.96 1.30 -4.97
C ILE A 191 -0.73 1.91 -5.65
N GLN A 192 -0.54 3.20 -5.44
CA GLN A 192 0.57 3.96 -5.98
C GLN A 192 1.45 4.49 -4.86
N ILE A 193 2.73 4.17 -4.91
CA ILE A 193 3.73 4.76 -4.02
C ILE A 193 4.32 5.99 -4.72
N ILE A 194 4.26 7.12 -4.05
CA ILE A 194 4.76 8.38 -4.59
C ILE A 194 5.85 8.92 -3.67
N SER A 195 7.04 9.05 -4.21
CA SER A 195 8.12 9.77 -3.55
C SER A 195 8.00 11.27 -3.84
N GLN A 196 8.36 12.09 -2.88
CA GLN A 196 8.33 13.55 -3.03
C GLN A 196 9.68 14.15 -2.68
N THR A 197 10.02 15.27 -3.30
CA THR A 197 11.25 16.04 -3.02
C THR A 197 11.47 16.21 -1.52
N GLY A 198 12.66 15.90 -1.06
CA GLY A 198 13.02 15.90 0.35
C GLY A 198 12.65 14.63 1.13
N TYR A 199 11.99 13.67 0.49
CA TYR A 199 11.58 12.40 1.11
C TYR A 199 11.93 11.22 0.21
N ILE A 200 12.94 10.46 0.57
CA ILE A 200 13.22 9.20 -0.09
C ILE A 200 12.24 8.16 0.46
N SER A 201 11.43 7.59 -0.42
CA SER A 201 10.55 6.47 -0.09
C SER A 201 11.28 5.16 -0.36
N GLN A 202 11.27 4.22 0.58
CA GLN A 202 12.03 2.97 0.41
C GLN A 202 11.45 1.80 1.23
N GLY A 203 11.77 0.59 0.80
CA GLY A 203 11.40 -0.62 1.52
C GLY A 203 9.93 -0.97 1.37
N PHE A 204 9.48 -1.19 0.13
CA PHE A 204 8.10 -1.61 -0.16
C PHE A 204 8.06 -3.05 -0.62
N GLU A 205 7.09 -3.79 -0.11
CA GLU A 205 6.82 -5.15 -0.54
C GLU A 205 5.33 -5.31 -0.87
N PHE A 206 5.04 -5.83 -2.07
CA PHE A 206 3.69 -6.17 -2.53
C PHE A 206 3.66 -7.65 -2.87
N ARG A 207 2.84 -8.44 -2.18
CA ARG A 207 2.83 -9.88 -2.39
C ARG A 207 1.48 -10.55 -2.16
N ASN A 208 1.29 -11.71 -2.80
CA ASN A 208 0.15 -12.60 -2.62
C ASN A 208 -1.21 -11.94 -2.84
N LEU A 209 -1.29 -10.98 -3.75
CA LEU A 209 -2.50 -10.25 -4.08
C LEU A 209 -2.97 -10.58 -5.49
N ASN A 210 -4.28 -10.64 -5.65
CA ASN A 210 -4.92 -10.62 -6.95
C ASN A 210 -5.42 -9.21 -7.21
N PHE A 211 -5.00 -8.60 -8.32
CA PHE A 211 -5.52 -7.32 -8.79
C PHE A 211 -6.45 -7.58 -9.96
N THR A 212 -7.70 -7.13 -9.84
CA THR A 212 -8.71 -7.34 -10.88
C THR A 212 -9.39 -6.03 -11.22
N ASN A 213 -9.74 -5.85 -12.49
CA ASN A 213 -10.53 -4.71 -12.97
C ASN A 213 -9.95 -3.35 -12.55
N THR A 214 -8.64 -3.24 -12.50
CA THR A 214 -7.98 -1.97 -12.15
C THR A 214 -8.18 -0.98 -13.29
N PRO A 215 -8.83 0.16 -13.03
CA PRO A 215 -9.08 1.15 -14.07
C PRO A 215 -7.86 2.01 -14.38
N GLU A 216 -6.88 2.01 -13.52
CA GLU A 216 -5.56 2.63 -13.61
C GLU A 216 -4.50 1.57 -13.33
N ASP A 217 -3.34 1.91 -12.81
CA ASP A 217 -2.32 0.95 -12.42
C ASP A 217 -2.76 0.09 -11.23
N ALA A 218 -2.43 -1.19 -11.27
CA ALA A 218 -2.59 -2.07 -10.10
C ALA A 218 -1.58 -1.71 -9.00
N ILE A 219 -0.32 -1.50 -9.39
CA ILE A 219 0.77 -1.03 -8.54
C ILE A 219 1.56 0.02 -9.31
N GLY A 220 1.60 1.25 -8.80
CA GLY A 220 2.42 2.33 -9.32
C GLY A 220 3.60 2.64 -8.40
N LEU A 221 4.78 2.84 -8.96
CA LEU A 221 5.99 3.26 -8.24
C LEU A 221 6.53 4.53 -8.88
N GLU A 222 6.16 5.69 -8.32
CA GLU A 222 6.49 6.99 -8.90
C GLU A 222 7.54 7.73 -8.10
N GLY A 223 8.73 7.81 -8.65
CA GLY A 223 9.75 8.75 -8.21
C GLY A 223 9.37 10.18 -8.63
N THR A 224 9.52 11.13 -7.73
CA THR A 224 9.29 12.54 -8.07
C THR A 224 10.59 13.21 -8.47
N CYS A 225 10.57 13.86 -9.60
CA CYS A 225 11.54 14.86 -9.98
C CYS A 225 10.83 16.21 -10.17
N ALA A 226 11.52 17.30 -9.95
CA ALA A 226 10.98 18.61 -10.32
C ALA A 226 10.75 18.59 -11.84
N ILE A 227 9.51 18.76 -12.26
CA ILE A 227 9.16 18.70 -13.67
C ILE A 227 9.70 19.92 -14.37
N SER A 228 10.57 19.71 -15.35
CA SER A 228 10.93 20.69 -16.35
C SER A 228 10.50 20.19 -17.71
N SER A 229 10.10 21.12 -18.57
CA SER A 229 9.70 20.85 -19.95
C SER A 229 10.85 20.39 -20.87
N SER A 230 12.07 20.31 -20.36
CA SER A 230 13.25 19.91 -21.12
C SER A 230 13.80 18.59 -20.65
N PRO A 231 14.44 17.80 -21.52
CA PRO A 231 15.14 16.59 -21.11
C PRO A 231 16.15 16.90 -20.00
N GLN A 232 16.08 16.16 -18.90
CA GLN A 232 16.92 16.42 -17.73
C GLN A 232 18.03 15.41 -17.64
N THR A 233 19.20 15.86 -17.18
CA THR A 233 20.33 14.96 -16.91
C THR A 233 20.26 14.43 -15.48
N LYS A 234 21.03 13.37 -15.21
CA LYS A 234 21.17 12.83 -13.85
C LYS A 234 21.62 13.90 -12.86
N GLU A 235 22.59 14.73 -13.26
CA GLU A 235 23.14 15.81 -12.44
C GLU A 235 22.08 16.86 -12.10
N TRP A 236 21.18 17.12 -13.04
CA TRP A 236 20.06 18.02 -12.80
C TRP A 236 19.12 17.48 -11.73
N PHE A 237 18.76 16.19 -11.80
CA PHE A 237 17.91 15.54 -10.80
C PHE A 237 18.54 15.55 -9.42
N GLU A 238 19.83 15.25 -9.32
CA GLU A 238 20.57 15.26 -8.07
C GLU A 238 20.62 16.67 -7.47
N SER A 239 20.71 17.71 -8.29
CA SER A 239 20.79 19.11 -7.85
C SER A 239 19.41 19.72 -7.49
N ASN A 240 18.33 19.24 -8.10
CA ASN A 240 17.00 19.85 -8.02
C ASN A 240 15.99 19.04 -7.19
N GLY A 241 16.43 18.05 -6.44
CA GLY A 241 15.56 17.34 -5.51
C GLY A 241 14.98 16.06 -6.08
N TYR A 242 15.81 15.25 -6.71
CA TYR A 242 15.48 13.88 -7.04
C TYR A 242 15.04 13.08 -5.82
N ALA A 243 13.89 12.46 -5.90
CA ALA A 243 13.34 11.63 -4.84
C ALA A 243 12.99 10.25 -5.41
N PRO A 244 13.93 9.29 -5.39
CA PRO A 244 13.69 7.94 -5.88
C PRO A 244 12.82 7.13 -4.93
N ILE A 245 12.20 6.08 -5.48
CA ILE A 245 11.69 4.97 -4.68
C ILE A 245 12.75 3.88 -4.71
N LYS A 246 13.17 3.42 -3.52
CA LYS A 246 14.23 2.42 -3.38
C LYS A 246 13.71 1.12 -2.77
N PHE A 247 14.34 0.01 -3.11
CA PHE A 247 14.13 -1.30 -2.48
C PHE A 247 12.67 -1.74 -2.48
N SER A 248 12.07 -1.72 -3.66
CA SER A 248 10.69 -2.18 -3.86
C SER A 248 10.69 -3.60 -4.40
N TRP A 249 9.89 -4.47 -3.80
CA TRP A 249 9.75 -5.86 -4.19
C TRP A 249 8.29 -6.21 -4.46
N VAL A 250 7.98 -6.43 -5.74
CA VAL A 250 6.66 -6.84 -6.20
C VAL A 250 6.75 -8.29 -6.66
N HIS A 251 6.10 -9.19 -5.95
CA HIS A 251 6.22 -10.62 -6.23
C HIS A 251 5.00 -11.43 -5.81
N ASN A 252 4.81 -12.60 -6.41
CA ASN A 252 3.71 -13.52 -6.12
C ASN A 252 2.32 -12.86 -6.22
N ASN A 253 2.16 -11.89 -7.10
CA ASN A 253 0.88 -11.25 -7.37
C ASN A 253 0.31 -11.74 -8.70
N THR A 254 -1.01 -11.71 -8.80
CA THR A 254 -1.74 -11.98 -10.05
C THR A 254 -2.39 -10.69 -10.53
N PHE A 255 -2.21 -10.36 -11.80
CA PHE A 255 -2.82 -9.20 -12.42
C PHE A 255 -3.79 -9.66 -13.52
N HIS A 256 -5.05 -9.28 -13.36
CA HIS A 256 -6.10 -9.60 -14.31
C HIS A 256 -6.92 -8.36 -14.60
N GLN A 257 -6.65 -7.70 -15.72
CA GLN A 257 -7.19 -6.39 -16.04
C GLN A 257 -8.71 -6.39 -16.29
N GLY A 258 -9.27 -7.49 -16.76
CA GLY A 258 -10.69 -7.53 -17.11
C GLY A 258 -11.03 -6.60 -18.28
N PHE A 259 -12.25 -6.05 -18.23
CA PHE A 259 -12.77 -5.18 -19.29
C PHE A 259 -12.84 -3.69 -18.90
N CYS A 260 -12.21 -3.31 -17.82
CA CYS A 260 -12.47 -2.01 -17.18
C CYS A 260 -11.47 -0.91 -17.52
N LYS A 261 -10.43 -1.17 -18.31
CA LYS A 261 -9.56 -0.08 -18.76
C LYS A 261 -10.32 0.86 -19.65
N ASN A 262 -10.34 2.15 -19.33
CA ASN A 262 -10.91 3.16 -20.18
C ASN A 262 -10.09 3.23 -21.48
N PRO A 263 -10.67 2.94 -22.66
CA PRO A 263 -9.93 2.96 -23.92
C PRO A 263 -9.40 4.36 -24.32
N ALA A 264 -9.79 5.41 -23.60
CA ALA A 264 -9.27 6.76 -23.80
C ALA A 264 -7.97 7.04 -23.02
N GLU A 265 -7.55 6.15 -22.14
CA GLU A 265 -6.26 6.22 -21.45
C GLU A 265 -5.28 5.30 -22.19
N SER A 266 -4.64 5.86 -23.21
CA SER A 266 -3.45 5.25 -23.81
C SER A 266 -2.23 5.75 -23.04
N ASP A 267 -1.45 4.83 -22.48
CA ASP A 267 -0.09 5.09 -22.02
C ASP A 267 0.78 5.64 -23.15
#